data_4a068e725ca12bff201034b76232bb15
#
_entry.id   4a068e725ca12bff201034b76232bb15
#
_cell.length_a   1.000
_cell.length_b   1.000
_cell.length_c   1.000
_cell.angle_alpha   90.00
_cell.angle_beta   90.00
_cell.angle_gamma   90.00
#
_symmetry.space_group_name_H-M   'P 1'
#
loop_
_entity.id
_entity.type
_entity.pdbx_description
1 polymer ?
#
loop_
_entity_poly.entity_id
_entity_poly.type
_entity_poly.pdbx_seq_one_letter_code
_entity_poly.pdbx_strand_id
1 'polypeptide(L)'
;MTVEIFKEFAFEAAHRLPNVPPGHKCARLHGHSFSVSVHVVGPVGDETGWVRDFADLACAMQPVLHQLDHYYLNEIEGLENPTSEILARWIWRRLHPAMPDLSQVVVRETCTSGCVYRGEP
;
A
#
# COMPACT_ATOMS: atom_id res chain seq x y z
N MET A 1 16.64 12.74 17.45
CA MET A 1 16.85 11.55 16.61
C MET A 1 15.67 11.39 15.66
N THR A 2 15.94 10.94 14.48
CA THR A 2 14.95 10.71 13.45
C THR A 2 14.73 9.21 13.28
N VAL A 3 13.48 8.78 13.29
CA VAL A 3 13.12 7.36 13.25
C VAL A 3 12.02 7.16 12.21
N GLU A 4 12.09 6.04 11.49
CA GLU A 4 11.01 5.59 10.62
C GLU A 4 10.17 4.56 11.38
N ILE A 5 8.87 4.80 11.46
CA ILE A 5 7.92 3.86 12.04
C ILE A 5 6.98 3.34 10.95
N PHE A 6 6.36 2.21 11.21
CA PHE A 6 5.44 1.63 10.22
C PHE A 6 4.30 0.87 10.90
N LYS A 7 3.23 0.69 10.16
CA LYS A 7 2.11 -0.17 10.54
C LYS A 7 1.71 -1.02 9.36
N GLU A 8 1.42 -2.28 9.61
CA GLU A 8 1.02 -3.24 8.59
C GLU A 8 -0.50 -3.41 8.55
N PHE A 9 -1.00 -3.59 7.33
CA PHE A 9 -2.42 -3.81 7.06
C PHE A 9 -2.54 -4.98 6.08
N ALA A 10 -3.70 -5.63 6.09
CA ALA A 10 -3.98 -6.71 5.16
C ALA A 10 -5.37 -6.53 4.56
N PHE A 11 -5.54 -6.96 3.34
CA PHE A 11 -6.84 -7.02 2.69
C PHE A 11 -6.86 -8.15 1.66
N GLU A 12 -8.07 -8.64 1.37
CA GLU A 12 -8.30 -9.69 0.38
C GLU A 12 -8.85 -9.03 -0.87
N ALA A 13 -8.25 -9.34 -2.03
CA ALA A 13 -8.75 -8.79 -3.29
C ALA A 13 -8.40 -9.73 -4.45
N ALA A 14 -9.17 -9.60 -5.52
CA ALA A 14 -8.92 -10.30 -6.76
C ALA A 14 -8.35 -9.32 -7.79
N HIS A 15 -7.53 -9.83 -8.68
CA HIS A 15 -7.02 -9.07 -9.81
C HIS A 15 -6.60 -9.99 -10.96
N ARG A 16 -6.40 -9.39 -12.12
CA ARG A 16 -5.69 -10.01 -13.24
C ARG A 16 -4.72 -8.97 -13.81
N LEU A 17 -3.62 -9.45 -14.37
CA LEU A 17 -2.62 -8.59 -15.00
C LEU A 17 -2.82 -8.61 -16.51
N PRO A 18 -3.45 -7.58 -17.10
CA PRO A 18 -3.80 -7.60 -18.53
C PRO A 18 -2.60 -7.39 -19.45
N ASN A 19 -1.50 -6.86 -18.94
CA ASN A 19 -0.35 -6.46 -19.76
C ASN A 19 0.85 -7.39 -19.66
N VAL A 20 0.66 -8.58 -19.07
CA VAL A 20 1.72 -9.61 -19.05
C VAL A 20 1.79 -10.35 -20.37
N PRO A 21 2.91 -11.05 -20.68
CA PRO A 21 3.04 -11.83 -21.90
C PRO A 21 1.93 -12.87 -22.06
N PRO A 22 1.52 -13.19 -23.31
CA PRO A 22 0.51 -14.21 -23.56
C PRO A 22 0.87 -15.54 -22.92
N GLY A 23 -0.13 -16.18 -22.28
CA GLY A 23 0.06 -17.46 -21.58
C GLY A 23 0.57 -17.33 -20.16
N HIS A 24 0.88 -16.13 -19.69
CA HIS A 24 1.30 -15.92 -18.31
C HIS A 24 0.13 -16.20 -17.35
N LYS A 25 0.42 -16.91 -16.25
CA LYS A 25 -0.63 -17.31 -15.27
C LYS A 25 -1.35 -16.11 -14.66
N CYS A 26 -0.66 -14.98 -14.49
CA CYS A 26 -1.23 -13.76 -13.88
C CYS A 26 -2.23 -13.03 -14.79
N ALA A 27 -2.34 -13.42 -16.06
CA ALA A 27 -3.38 -12.92 -16.95
C ALA A 27 -4.77 -13.45 -16.57
N ARG A 28 -4.84 -14.53 -15.77
CA ARG A 28 -6.10 -15.09 -15.29
C ARG A 28 -6.55 -14.37 -14.03
N LEU A 29 -7.85 -14.30 -13.82
CA LEU A 29 -8.41 -13.81 -12.57
C LEU A 29 -7.95 -14.69 -11.42
N HIS A 30 -7.37 -14.10 -10.40
CA HIS A 30 -6.92 -14.80 -9.20
C HIS A 30 -6.98 -13.83 -8.00
N GLY A 31 -6.87 -14.37 -6.81
CA GLY A 31 -6.93 -13.59 -5.57
C GLY A 31 -5.69 -13.76 -4.72
N HIS A 32 -5.45 -12.75 -3.90
CA HIS A 32 -4.36 -12.72 -2.93
C HIS A 32 -4.83 -12.15 -1.61
N SER A 33 -4.14 -12.55 -0.54
CA SER A 33 -4.09 -11.80 0.71
C SER A 33 -2.97 -10.79 0.56
N PHE A 34 -3.33 -9.55 0.27
CA PHE A 34 -2.35 -8.47 0.14
C PHE A 34 -1.93 -7.98 1.52
N SER A 35 -0.64 -7.72 1.68
CA SER A 35 -0.11 -7.04 2.86
C SER A 35 0.44 -5.69 2.44
N VAL A 36 0.10 -4.64 3.19
CA VAL A 36 0.60 -3.28 2.95
C VAL A 36 1.23 -2.76 4.22
N SER A 37 2.46 -2.27 4.10
CA SER A 37 3.15 -1.60 5.20
C SER A 37 3.27 -0.12 4.86
N VAL A 38 2.77 0.73 5.76
CA VAL A 38 2.78 2.18 5.61
C VAL A 38 3.81 2.76 6.56
N HIS A 39 4.80 3.47 6.03
CA HIS A 39 5.93 4.01 6.78
C HIS A 39 5.91 5.53 6.79
N VAL A 40 6.16 6.11 7.95
CA VAL A 40 6.38 7.55 8.10
C VAL A 40 7.72 7.77 8.81
N VAL A 41 8.37 8.86 8.50
CA VAL A 41 9.68 9.21 9.07
C VAL A 41 9.62 10.61 9.66
N GLY A 42 10.24 10.79 10.82
CA GLY A 42 10.28 12.10 11.45
C GLY A 42 11.08 12.12 12.73
N PRO A 43 11.16 13.30 13.36
CA PRO A 43 11.82 13.42 14.65
C PRO A 43 11.00 12.79 15.76
N VAL A 44 11.68 12.22 16.73
CA VAL A 44 11.03 11.70 17.94
C VAL A 44 10.73 12.88 18.86
N GLY A 45 9.46 13.00 19.26
CA GLY A 45 9.03 14.06 20.18
C GLY A 45 9.67 13.91 21.55
N ASP A 46 10.11 15.03 22.12
CA ASP A 46 10.81 15.01 23.40
C ASP A 46 9.91 14.52 24.56
N GLU A 47 8.64 14.91 24.53
CA GLU A 47 7.69 14.50 25.58
C GLU A 47 7.03 13.17 25.30
N THR A 48 6.53 12.98 24.08
CA THR A 48 5.80 11.76 23.69
C THR A 48 6.71 10.56 23.54
N GLY A 49 7.95 10.77 23.09
CA GLY A 49 8.86 9.69 22.78
C GLY A 49 8.52 8.97 21.47
N TRP A 50 7.62 9.51 20.67
CA TRP A 50 7.23 8.90 19.38
C TRP A 50 7.38 9.87 18.21
N VAL A 51 7.39 9.31 17.00
CA VAL A 51 7.34 10.09 15.75
C VAL A 51 5.90 10.55 15.51
N ARG A 52 4.97 9.62 15.64
CA ARG A 52 3.54 9.83 15.43
C ARG A 52 2.79 8.69 16.12
N ASP A 53 1.55 8.92 16.49
CA ASP A 53 0.69 7.85 17.02
C ASP A 53 0.38 6.85 15.89
N PHE A 54 0.55 5.57 16.17
CA PHE A 54 0.18 4.51 15.22
C PHE A 54 -1.31 4.57 14.83
N ALA A 55 -2.16 5.08 15.71
CA ALA A 55 -3.58 5.27 15.42
C ALA A 55 -3.81 6.23 14.25
N ASP A 56 -2.92 7.21 14.04
CA ASP A 56 -3.00 8.13 12.90
C ASP A 56 -2.83 7.39 11.58
N LEU A 57 -1.90 6.43 11.55
CA LEU A 57 -1.68 5.59 10.38
C LEU A 57 -2.91 4.71 10.10
N ALA A 58 -3.48 4.14 11.15
CA ALA A 58 -4.69 3.32 11.02
C ALA A 58 -5.88 4.14 10.51
N CYS A 59 -6.08 5.36 11.02
CA CYS A 59 -7.15 6.24 10.57
C CYS A 59 -6.98 6.66 9.12
N ALA A 60 -5.77 6.99 8.71
CA ALA A 60 -5.48 7.39 7.32
C ALA A 60 -5.71 6.24 6.34
N MET A 61 -5.37 5.02 6.75
CA MET A 61 -5.48 3.83 5.89
C MET A 61 -6.89 3.27 5.80
N GLN A 62 -7.76 3.55 6.77
CA GLN A 62 -9.09 2.96 6.82
C GLN A 62 -9.92 3.20 5.54
N PRO A 63 -10.04 4.42 5.00
CA PRO A 63 -10.78 4.61 3.74
C PRO A 63 -10.14 3.90 2.56
N VAL A 64 -8.82 3.75 2.56
CA VAL A 64 -8.10 3.03 1.50
C VAL A 64 -8.45 1.54 1.55
N LEU A 65 -8.44 0.94 2.75
CA LEU A 65 -8.85 -0.46 2.92
C LEU A 65 -10.30 -0.69 2.49
N HIS A 66 -11.20 0.24 2.77
CA HIS A 66 -12.60 0.14 2.35
C HIS A 66 -12.75 0.12 0.82
N GLN A 67 -11.84 0.75 0.09
CA GLN A 67 -11.87 0.78 -1.37
C GLN A 67 -11.28 -0.47 -2.00
N LEU A 68 -10.41 -1.18 -1.27
CA LEU A 68 -9.64 -2.31 -1.81
C LEU A 68 -10.15 -3.67 -1.34
N ASP A 69 -10.55 -3.77 -0.06
CA ASP A 69 -10.86 -5.05 0.55
C ASP A 69 -12.13 -5.68 -0.03
N HIS A 70 -12.01 -6.91 -0.50
CA HIS A 70 -13.08 -7.68 -1.14
C HIS A 70 -13.56 -7.09 -2.47
N TYR A 71 -12.70 -6.35 -3.17
CA TYR A 71 -13.00 -5.81 -4.49
C TYR A 71 -12.17 -6.50 -5.57
N TYR A 72 -12.65 -6.39 -6.81
CA TYR A 72 -11.89 -6.73 -8.00
C TYR A 72 -11.09 -5.48 -8.40
N LEU A 73 -9.79 -5.51 -8.18
CA LEU A 73 -8.95 -4.30 -8.30
C LEU A 73 -9.00 -3.66 -9.68
N ASN A 74 -9.11 -4.47 -10.75
CA ASN A 74 -9.14 -3.97 -12.13
C ASN A 74 -10.32 -3.02 -12.41
N GLU A 75 -11.37 -3.08 -11.60
CA GLU A 75 -12.54 -2.21 -11.75
C GLU A 75 -12.39 -0.86 -11.04
N ILE A 76 -11.32 -0.70 -10.27
CA ILE A 76 -11.07 0.54 -9.53
C ILE A 76 -10.31 1.51 -10.42
N GLU A 77 -10.77 2.77 -10.50
CA GLU A 77 -10.12 3.82 -11.27
C GLU A 77 -8.67 4.00 -10.83
N GLY A 78 -7.75 3.94 -11.79
CA GLY A 78 -6.31 4.03 -11.53
C GLY A 78 -5.66 2.67 -11.31
N LEU A 79 -6.43 1.60 -11.15
CA LEU A 79 -5.95 0.24 -10.95
C LEU A 79 -6.31 -0.71 -12.09
N GLU A 80 -6.43 -0.19 -13.32
CA GLU A 80 -6.74 -0.99 -14.50
C GLU A 80 -5.65 -2.04 -14.79
N ASN A 81 -4.41 -1.73 -14.40
CA ASN A 81 -3.28 -2.67 -14.44
C ASN A 81 -2.72 -2.84 -13.02
N PRO A 82 -3.37 -3.63 -12.16
CA PRO A 82 -3.10 -3.64 -10.73
C PRO A 82 -1.95 -4.56 -10.32
N THR A 83 -0.75 -4.26 -10.81
CA THR A 83 0.47 -4.86 -10.29
C THR A 83 0.73 -4.35 -8.87
N SER A 84 1.60 -5.02 -8.12
CA SER A 84 2.01 -4.54 -6.80
C SER A 84 2.57 -3.13 -6.86
N GLU A 85 3.32 -2.82 -7.91
CA GLU A 85 3.95 -1.52 -8.13
C GLU A 85 2.92 -0.42 -8.35
N ILE A 86 1.95 -0.66 -9.22
CA ILE A 86 0.87 0.30 -9.49
C ILE A 86 -0.01 0.47 -8.24
N LEU A 87 -0.30 -0.62 -7.55
CA LEU A 87 -1.08 -0.59 -6.31
C LEU A 87 -0.37 0.24 -5.23
N ALA A 88 0.94 0.05 -5.07
CA ALA A 88 1.72 0.82 -4.09
C ALA A 88 1.66 2.33 -4.38
N ARG A 89 1.80 2.73 -5.65
CA ARG A 89 1.70 4.12 -6.06
C ARG A 89 0.29 4.68 -5.85
N TRP A 90 -0.73 3.89 -6.15
CA TRP A 90 -2.13 4.29 -5.94
C TRP A 90 -2.42 4.55 -4.45
N ILE A 91 -1.94 3.66 -3.58
CA ILE A 91 -2.07 3.83 -2.12
C ILE A 91 -1.32 5.08 -1.66
N TRP A 92 -0.08 5.27 -2.12
CA TRP A 92 0.72 6.46 -1.79
C TRP A 92 -0.04 7.75 -2.10
N ARG A 93 -0.60 7.84 -3.30
CA ARG A 93 -1.30 9.05 -3.75
C ARG A 93 -2.54 9.37 -2.92
N ARG A 94 -3.14 8.37 -2.30
CA ARG A 94 -4.28 8.57 -1.40
C ARG A 94 -3.86 8.95 0.01
N LEU A 95 -2.73 8.50 0.47
CA LEU A 95 -2.26 8.76 1.83
C LEU A 95 -1.46 10.07 1.96
N HIS A 96 -0.63 10.36 0.99
CA HIS A 96 0.36 11.44 1.08
C HIS A 96 -0.24 12.83 1.36
N PRO A 97 -1.40 13.22 0.79
CA PRO A 97 -1.97 14.54 1.11
C PRO A 97 -2.26 14.75 2.60
N ALA A 98 -2.67 13.71 3.31
CA ALA A 98 -2.94 13.77 4.75
C ALA A 98 -1.72 13.40 5.60
N MET A 99 -0.71 12.78 4.99
CA MET A 99 0.48 12.30 5.68
C MET A 99 1.74 12.71 4.90
N PRO A 100 2.13 14.00 4.95
CA PRO A 100 3.29 14.46 4.19
C PRO A 100 4.62 13.85 4.66
N ASP A 101 4.65 13.26 5.85
CA ASP A 101 5.78 12.52 6.40
C ASP A 101 5.86 11.06 5.91
N LEU A 102 4.93 10.64 5.05
CA LEU A 102 4.95 9.31 4.43
C LEU A 102 6.29 9.08 3.71
N SER A 103 6.97 7.99 4.05
CA SER A 103 8.31 7.70 3.52
C SER A 103 8.32 6.55 2.53
N GLN A 104 7.48 5.54 2.74
CA GLN A 104 7.34 4.44 1.79
C GLN A 104 6.05 3.67 2.00
N VAL A 105 5.60 3.04 0.93
CA VAL A 105 4.51 2.08 0.93
C VAL A 105 5.06 0.76 0.40
N VAL A 106 4.94 -0.29 1.19
CA VAL A 106 5.42 -1.64 0.83
C VAL A 106 4.20 -2.52 0.56
N VAL A 107 4.14 -3.13 -0.60
CA VAL A 107 3.04 -4.03 -0.98
C VAL A 107 3.60 -5.42 -1.22
N ARG A 108 2.99 -6.42 -0.60
CA ARG A 108 3.32 -7.83 -0.80
C ARG A 108 2.07 -8.60 -1.22
N GLU A 109 2.20 -9.40 -2.27
CA GLU A 109 1.17 -10.35 -2.71
C GLU A 109 1.40 -11.71 -2.10
N THR A 110 2.67 -12.01 -1.77
CA THR A 110 3.08 -13.27 -1.15
C THR A 110 4.00 -12.95 0.03
N CYS A 111 4.30 -13.97 0.83
CA CYS A 111 5.21 -13.80 1.97
C CYS A 111 6.68 -13.65 1.57
N THR A 112 7.04 -13.90 0.31
CA THR A 112 8.43 -13.93 -0.15
C THR A 112 8.80 -12.84 -1.13
N SER A 113 7.84 -12.05 -1.62
CA SER A 113 8.11 -11.00 -2.61
C SER A 113 7.20 -9.81 -2.40
N GLY A 114 7.67 -8.65 -2.80
CA GLY A 114 6.93 -7.42 -2.67
C GLY A 114 7.65 -6.27 -3.34
N CYS A 115 7.08 -5.09 -3.25
CA CYS A 115 7.69 -3.87 -3.78
C CYS A 115 7.65 -2.75 -2.76
N VAL A 116 8.55 -1.80 -2.93
CA VAL A 116 8.68 -0.60 -2.09
C VAL A 116 8.56 0.62 -2.98
N TYR A 117 7.60 1.48 -2.70
CA TYR A 117 7.44 2.74 -3.41
C TYR A 117 7.70 3.90 -2.47
N ARG A 118 8.53 4.86 -2.91
CA ARG A 118 8.97 6.01 -2.09
C ARG A 118 8.48 7.35 -2.62
N GLY A 119 7.44 7.36 -3.43
CA GLY A 119 6.85 8.61 -3.93
C GLY A 119 7.53 9.22 -5.14
N GLU A 120 8.42 8.49 -5.79
CA GLU A 120 9.09 8.95 -7.01
C GLU A 120 8.14 8.86 -8.21
N PRO A 121 8.31 9.73 -9.21
CA PRO A 121 7.49 9.70 -10.43
C PRO A 121 7.65 8.43 -11.25
#